data_6d5281cc4cfad8f5a224324b53ad63ca
#
_entry.id   6d5281cc4cfad8f5a224324b53ad63ca
#
_cell.length_a   1.000
_cell.length_b   1.000
_cell.length_c   1.000
_cell.angle_alpha   90.00
_cell.angle_beta   90.00
_cell.angle_gamma   90.00
#
_symmetry.space_group_name_H-M   'P 1'
#
loop_
_entity.id
_entity.type
_entity.pdbx_description
1 polymer ?
#
loop_
_entity_poly.entity_id
_entity_poly.type
_entity_poly.pdbx_seq_one_letter_code
_entity_poly.pdbx_strand_id
1 'polypeptide(L)'
;PRLILPELSGLRLSESSPHRRDMPLPAEQRDEKYVANFDLRTLVYDAVEGPTRISLFCPRLFNLWPLLRDGLRLNGAPVRVRRRRFLRFERLDLPKNARGELTVDVDGTQMALPVHDASPDLFAGLDVMIAMVKNTPSQWVVDWVNYHAAAHGAQGLILLDNGSDAGLVQETAARLCEETSLA
;
A
#
# COMPACT_ATOMS: atom_id res chain seq x y z
N PRO A 1 -1.48 19.23 14.77
CA PRO A 1 -1.89 18.21 13.75
C PRO A 1 -1.98 16.82 14.35
N ARG A 2 -2.84 15.97 13.77
CA ARG A 2 -2.96 14.56 14.13
C ARG A 2 -2.08 13.72 13.19
N LEU A 3 -1.12 12.98 13.74
CA LEU A 3 -0.33 12.02 12.98
C LEU A 3 -1.08 10.68 12.87
N ILE A 4 -1.16 10.13 11.66
CA ILE A 4 -1.67 8.79 11.40
C ILE A 4 -0.62 8.03 10.61
N LEU A 5 -0.17 6.91 11.14
CA LEU A 5 0.73 5.96 10.48
C LEU A 5 -0.11 4.72 10.15
N PRO A 6 -0.65 4.61 8.92
CA PRO A 6 -1.48 3.46 8.56
C PRO A 6 -0.63 2.18 8.47
N GLU A 7 -1.13 1.11 9.07
CA GLU A 7 -0.60 -0.23 8.83
C GLU A 7 -1.26 -0.81 7.59
N LEU A 8 -0.47 -1.23 6.61
CA LEU A 8 -0.97 -1.84 5.40
C LEU A 8 -1.11 -3.36 5.58
N SER A 9 -2.18 -3.93 5.02
CA SER A 9 -2.44 -5.38 5.02
C SER A 9 -1.63 -6.10 3.93
N GLY A 10 -0.32 -5.93 3.97
CA GLY A 10 0.56 -6.53 2.97
C GLY A 10 0.60 -8.06 3.04
N LEU A 11 0.49 -8.74 1.91
CA LEU A 11 0.71 -10.17 1.79
C LEU A 11 1.88 -10.45 0.86
N ARG A 12 2.95 -11.01 1.42
CA ARG A 12 4.18 -11.34 0.69
C ARG A 12 4.53 -12.81 0.87
N LEU A 13 4.89 -13.47 -0.22
CA LEU A 13 5.42 -14.83 -0.20
C LEU A 13 6.73 -14.89 0.58
N SER A 14 6.96 -15.98 1.32
CA SER A 14 8.22 -16.19 2.05
C SER A 14 9.42 -16.27 1.10
N GLU A 15 10.61 -16.03 1.63
CA GLU A 15 11.85 -16.15 0.84
C GLU A 15 12.11 -17.59 0.38
N SER A 16 11.59 -18.60 1.09
CA SER A 16 11.66 -20.01 0.76
C SER A 16 10.60 -20.46 -0.26
N SER A 17 9.59 -19.63 -0.57
CA SER A 17 8.56 -19.99 -1.55
C SER A 17 9.17 -20.22 -2.94
N PRO A 18 8.79 -21.29 -3.65
CA PRO A 18 9.22 -21.52 -5.03
C PRO A 18 8.58 -20.52 -6.00
N HIS A 19 7.48 -19.90 -5.62
CA HIS A 19 6.75 -18.99 -6.48
C HIS A 19 7.41 -17.61 -6.53
N ARG A 20 7.61 -17.12 -7.74
CA ARG A 20 8.16 -15.79 -8.04
C ARG A 20 7.39 -15.15 -9.17
N ARG A 21 7.20 -13.86 -9.10
CA ARG A 21 6.55 -13.09 -10.16
C ARG A 21 7.43 -13.01 -11.38
N ASP A 22 6.84 -13.27 -12.56
CA ASP A 22 7.53 -13.05 -13.82
C ASP A 22 7.87 -11.56 -14.03
N MET A 23 9.09 -11.32 -14.46
CA MET A 23 9.54 -10.02 -14.87
C MET A 23 9.04 -9.74 -16.29
N PRO A 24 8.22 -8.69 -16.51
CA PRO A 24 7.65 -8.41 -17.83
C PRO A 24 8.66 -7.88 -18.84
N LEU A 25 9.79 -7.32 -18.36
CA LEU A 25 10.84 -6.85 -19.24
C LEU A 25 11.59 -8.04 -19.84
N PRO A 26 11.85 -8.08 -21.18
CA PRO A 26 12.67 -9.11 -21.80
C PRO A 26 14.06 -9.23 -21.16
N ALA A 27 14.62 -10.43 -21.11
CA ALA A 27 15.85 -10.70 -20.38
C ALA A 27 17.02 -9.81 -20.81
N GLU A 28 17.14 -9.56 -22.11
CA GLU A 28 18.17 -8.70 -22.72
C GLU A 28 18.05 -7.22 -22.39
N GLN A 29 16.90 -6.79 -21.84
CA GLN A 29 16.64 -5.41 -21.42
C GLN A 29 16.71 -5.22 -19.91
N ARG A 30 17.01 -6.28 -19.14
CA ARG A 30 17.09 -6.24 -17.67
C ARG A 30 18.48 -5.86 -17.24
N ASP A 31 18.64 -4.66 -16.72
CA ASP A 31 19.87 -4.29 -16.02
C ASP A 31 19.88 -4.82 -14.57
N GLU A 32 21.04 -4.77 -13.93
CA GLU A 32 21.23 -5.24 -12.56
C GLU A 32 20.33 -4.50 -11.57
N LYS A 33 20.13 -3.20 -11.76
CA LYS A 33 19.30 -2.36 -10.90
C LYS A 33 17.82 -2.75 -11.00
N TYR A 34 17.34 -3.04 -12.22
CA TYR A 34 15.98 -3.52 -12.42
C TYR A 34 15.76 -4.87 -11.72
N VAL A 35 16.68 -5.81 -11.91
CA VAL A 35 16.58 -7.15 -11.28
C VAL A 35 16.61 -7.05 -9.76
N ALA A 36 17.53 -6.26 -9.20
CA ALA A 36 17.68 -6.09 -7.75
C ALA A 36 16.46 -5.44 -7.08
N ASN A 37 15.77 -4.55 -7.78
CA ASN A 37 14.63 -3.80 -7.21
C ASN A 37 13.26 -4.37 -7.61
N PHE A 38 13.20 -5.39 -8.45
CA PHE A 38 11.92 -5.95 -8.88
C PHE A 38 11.27 -6.76 -7.76
N ASP A 39 10.03 -6.40 -7.41
CA ASP A 39 9.26 -7.11 -6.40
C ASP A 39 8.74 -8.46 -6.94
N LEU A 40 9.40 -9.53 -6.55
CA LEU A 40 9.11 -10.88 -6.99
C LEU A 40 8.00 -11.58 -6.18
N ARG A 41 7.61 -11.07 -5.00
CA ARG A 41 6.93 -11.89 -4.00
C ARG A 41 5.64 -11.31 -3.43
N THR A 42 5.41 -10.01 -3.52
CA THR A 42 4.20 -9.42 -2.94
C THR A 42 2.96 -9.84 -3.74
N LEU A 43 1.97 -10.40 -3.08
CA LEU A 43 0.67 -10.76 -3.66
C LEU A 43 -0.34 -9.64 -3.51
N VAL A 44 -0.38 -9.02 -2.33
CA VAL A 44 -1.30 -7.94 -1.99
C VAL A 44 -0.50 -6.83 -1.33
N TYR A 45 -0.72 -5.59 -1.74
CA TYR A 45 -0.19 -4.41 -1.07
C TYR A 45 -1.05 -4.01 0.11
N ASP A 46 -2.38 -4.07 -0.07
CA ASP A 46 -3.34 -3.68 0.95
C ASP A 46 -4.74 -4.24 0.67
N ALA A 47 -5.54 -4.36 1.74
CA ALA A 47 -6.93 -4.82 1.69
C ALA A 47 -7.83 -3.84 2.46
N VAL A 48 -8.76 -3.20 1.75
CA VAL A 48 -9.57 -2.10 2.31
C VAL A 48 -11.06 -2.39 2.14
N GLU A 49 -11.82 -2.27 3.23
CA GLU A 49 -13.28 -2.32 3.18
C GLU A 49 -13.84 -0.93 2.90
N GLY A 50 -14.44 -0.79 1.73
CA GLY A 50 -15.18 0.41 1.34
C GLY A 50 -16.68 0.29 1.59
N PRO A 51 -17.47 1.30 1.22
CA PRO A 51 -18.93 1.32 1.45
C PRO A 51 -19.69 0.14 0.81
N THR A 52 -19.22 -0.37 -0.32
CA THR A 52 -19.93 -1.37 -1.14
C THR A 52 -19.14 -2.64 -1.41
N ARG A 53 -17.84 -2.67 -1.10
CA ARG A 53 -16.95 -3.79 -1.43
C ARG A 53 -15.71 -3.80 -0.58
N ILE A 54 -15.06 -4.96 -0.49
CA ILE A 54 -13.67 -5.07 -0.06
C ILE A 54 -12.81 -5.03 -1.32
N SER A 55 -11.77 -4.21 -1.32
CA SER A 55 -10.84 -4.08 -2.45
C SER A 55 -9.45 -4.49 -2.01
N LEU A 56 -8.86 -5.46 -2.71
CA LEU A 56 -7.46 -5.84 -2.56
C LEU A 56 -6.66 -5.09 -3.62
N PHE A 57 -5.67 -4.34 -3.21
CA PHE A 57 -4.72 -3.67 -4.09
C PHE A 57 -3.48 -4.54 -4.24
N CYS A 58 -3.20 -4.95 -5.46
CA CYS A 58 -2.14 -5.90 -5.79
C CYS A 58 -1.17 -5.28 -6.79
N PRO A 59 0.11 -5.68 -6.77
CA PRO A 59 0.97 -5.44 -7.94
C PRO A 59 0.39 -6.16 -9.17
N ARG A 60 0.99 -5.93 -10.35
CA ARG A 60 0.68 -6.77 -11.52
C ARG A 60 1.05 -8.22 -11.19
N LEU A 61 0.03 -9.07 -11.07
CA LEU A 61 0.21 -10.44 -10.56
C LEU A 61 0.86 -11.40 -11.57
N PHE A 62 0.71 -11.15 -12.87
CA PHE A 62 1.24 -12.00 -13.95
C PHE A 62 0.94 -13.49 -13.70
N ASN A 63 1.99 -14.33 -13.64
CA ASN A 63 1.94 -15.75 -13.34
C ASN A 63 1.51 -16.08 -11.89
N LEU A 64 1.54 -15.11 -10.96
CA LEU A 64 1.06 -15.32 -9.59
C LEU A 64 -0.47 -15.18 -9.44
N TRP A 65 -1.16 -14.75 -10.51
CA TRP A 65 -2.63 -14.63 -10.46
C TRP A 65 -3.35 -15.93 -10.07
N PRO A 66 -3.01 -17.12 -10.61
CA PRO A 66 -3.65 -18.38 -10.18
C PRO A 66 -3.52 -18.65 -8.69
N LEU A 67 -2.35 -18.38 -8.07
CA LEU A 67 -2.15 -18.57 -6.63
C LEU A 67 -3.18 -17.76 -5.81
N LEU A 68 -3.33 -16.49 -6.14
CA LEU A 68 -4.25 -15.62 -5.40
C LEU A 68 -5.72 -15.95 -5.74
N ARG A 69 -6.05 -16.22 -7.01
CA ARG A 69 -7.40 -16.59 -7.44
C ARG A 69 -7.89 -17.87 -6.75
N ASP A 70 -7.04 -18.89 -6.74
CA ASP A 70 -7.41 -20.23 -6.27
C ASP A 70 -7.17 -20.39 -4.76
N GLY A 71 -6.29 -19.57 -4.18
CA GLY A 71 -5.95 -19.58 -2.75
C GLY A 71 -6.84 -18.69 -1.89
N LEU A 72 -7.54 -17.69 -2.45
CA LEU A 72 -8.30 -16.74 -1.65
C LEU A 72 -9.51 -17.40 -1.00
N ARG A 73 -9.61 -17.25 0.33
CA ARG A 73 -10.67 -17.83 1.17
C ARG A 73 -11.33 -16.76 2.02
N LEU A 74 -12.63 -16.88 2.19
CA LEU A 74 -13.40 -16.11 3.15
C LEU A 74 -14.05 -17.08 4.11
N ASN A 75 -13.76 -17.00 5.40
CA ASN A 75 -14.20 -17.97 6.42
C ASN A 75 -13.90 -19.44 5.99
N GLY A 76 -12.72 -19.67 5.42
CA GLY A 76 -12.29 -20.97 4.90
C GLY A 76 -12.90 -21.40 3.55
N ALA A 77 -13.91 -20.71 3.03
CA ALA A 77 -14.55 -21.03 1.75
C ALA A 77 -13.92 -20.26 0.58
N PRO A 78 -13.78 -20.87 -0.62
CA PRO A 78 -13.32 -20.17 -1.81
C PRO A 78 -14.23 -18.97 -2.13
N VAL A 79 -13.62 -17.84 -2.45
CA VAL A 79 -14.34 -16.62 -2.80
C VAL A 79 -14.01 -16.15 -4.21
N ARG A 80 -15.04 -15.73 -4.94
CA ARG A 80 -14.86 -15.18 -6.27
C ARG A 80 -14.61 -13.67 -6.18
N VAL A 81 -13.66 -13.20 -6.96
CA VAL A 81 -13.29 -11.78 -7.02
C VAL A 81 -13.48 -11.22 -8.43
N ARG A 82 -13.85 -9.95 -8.51
CA ARG A 82 -13.84 -9.20 -9.78
C ARG A 82 -12.47 -8.57 -9.96
N ARG A 83 -11.66 -9.11 -10.87
CA ARG A 83 -10.33 -8.59 -11.19
C ARG A 83 -10.42 -7.40 -12.12
N ARG A 84 -9.73 -6.31 -11.78
CA ARG A 84 -9.48 -5.15 -12.63
C ARG A 84 -7.99 -4.93 -12.80
N ARG A 85 -7.53 -4.80 -14.04
CA ARG A 85 -6.13 -4.58 -14.37
C ARG A 85 -5.90 -3.14 -14.78
N PHE A 86 -4.94 -2.50 -14.11
CA PHE A 86 -4.47 -1.16 -14.44
C PHE A 86 -3.02 -1.25 -14.96
N LEU A 87 -2.45 -0.15 -15.39
CA LEU A 87 -1.12 -0.15 -15.99
C LEU A 87 -0.04 -0.72 -15.05
N ARG A 88 -0.06 -0.34 -13.78
CA ARG A 88 0.99 -0.70 -12.80
C ARG A 88 0.52 -1.56 -11.65
N PHE A 89 -0.78 -1.74 -11.45
CA PHE A 89 -1.36 -2.50 -10.36
C PHE A 89 -2.62 -3.23 -10.81
N GLU A 90 -3.15 -4.07 -9.94
CA GLU A 90 -4.42 -4.74 -10.11
C GLU A 90 -5.28 -4.52 -8.88
N ARG A 91 -6.60 -4.50 -9.05
CA ARG A 91 -7.56 -4.46 -7.97
C ARG A 91 -8.49 -5.67 -8.07
N LEU A 92 -8.67 -6.33 -6.93
CA LEU A 92 -9.61 -7.45 -6.78
C LEU A 92 -10.74 -6.98 -5.87
N ASP A 93 -11.96 -6.95 -6.38
CA ASP A 93 -13.13 -6.51 -5.63
C ASP A 93 -13.93 -7.73 -5.17
N LEU A 94 -14.21 -7.80 -3.85
CA LEU A 94 -15.13 -8.74 -3.21
C LEU A 94 -16.39 -8.01 -2.78
N PRO A 95 -17.56 -8.70 -2.70
CA PRO A 95 -18.77 -8.10 -2.14
C PRO A 95 -18.61 -7.69 -0.67
N LYS A 96 -19.22 -6.58 -0.25
CA LYS A 96 -19.15 -6.08 1.15
C LYS A 96 -19.79 -7.01 2.18
N ASN A 97 -20.79 -7.81 1.78
CA ASN A 97 -21.40 -8.82 2.63
C ASN A 97 -20.47 -9.99 2.97
N ALA A 98 -19.28 -9.96 2.42
CA ALA A 98 -18.16 -10.87 2.74
C ALA A 98 -17.54 -10.50 4.11
N ARG A 99 -18.32 -10.52 5.20
CA ARG A 99 -17.77 -10.35 6.56
C ARG A 99 -17.10 -11.62 7.01
N GLY A 100 -15.91 -11.51 7.58
CA GLY A 100 -15.18 -12.61 8.15
C GLY A 100 -13.70 -12.56 7.89
N GLU A 101 -13.04 -13.64 8.28
CA GLU A 101 -11.61 -13.79 8.11
C GLU A 101 -11.26 -14.03 6.62
N LEU A 102 -10.46 -13.15 6.06
CA LEU A 102 -9.91 -13.30 4.72
C LEU A 102 -8.51 -13.92 4.83
N THR A 103 -8.31 -15.03 4.12
CA THR A 103 -7.02 -15.72 4.08
C THR A 103 -6.65 -16.06 2.65
N VAL A 104 -5.36 -16.30 2.42
CA VAL A 104 -4.83 -16.84 1.17
C VAL A 104 -4.10 -18.15 1.46
N ASP A 105 -4.54 -19.22 0.84
CA ASP A 105 -3.86 -20.50 0.88
C ASP A 105 -2.84 -20.56 -0.27
N VAL A 106 -1.59 -20.76 0.10
CA VAL A 106 -0.49 -20.98 -0.86
C VAL A 106 0.19 -22.30 -0.50
N ASP A 107 0.05 -23.30 -1.37
CA ASP A 107 0.64 -24.62 -1.19
C ASP A 107 0.28 -25.27 0.17
N GLY A 108 -0.95 -25.11 0.64
CA GLY A 108 -1.41 -25.64 1.91
C GLY A 108 -1.04 -24.77 3.14
N THR A 109 -0.38 -23.65 2.95
CA THR A 109 -0.11 -22.68 4.00
C THR A 109 -1.12 -21.54 3.94
N GLN A 110 -1.93 -21.42 4.99
CA GLN A 110 -2.86 -20.29 5.13
C GLN A 110 -2.16 -19.06 5.67
N MET A 111 -2.32 -17.95 4.96
CA MET A 111 -1.81 -16.64 5.34
C MET A 111 -2.99 -15.69 5.57
N ALA A 112 -3.05 -15.08 6.77
CA ALA A 112 -4.08 -14.11 7.08
C ALA A 112 -3.90 -12.84 6.22
N LEU A 113 -5.03 -12.29 5.78
CA LEU A 113 -5.07 -11.01 5.08
C LEU A 113 -6.05 -10.08 5.83
N PRO A 114 -5.54 -9.32 6.82
CA PRO A 114 -6.34 -8.35 7.54
C PRO A 114 -6.99 -7.34 6.59
N VAL A 115 -8.18 -6.89 6.90
CA VAL A 115 -8.91 -5.89 6.11
C VAL A 115 -9.10 -4.65 6.96
N HIS A 116 -8.65 -3.50 6.48
CA HIS A 116 -8.83 -2.22 7.15
C HIS A 116 -10.13 -1.56 6.68
N ASP A 117 -10.75 -0.81 7.57
CA ASP A 117 -11.83 0.09 7.18
C ASP A 117 -11.27 1.24 6.34
N ALA A 118 -11.96 1.57 5.26
CA ALA A 118 -11.68 2.81 4.55
C ALA A 118 -12.01 4.00 5.47
N SER A 119 -11.13 5.00 5.45
CA SER A 119 -11.34 6.26 6.18
C SER A 119 -11.64 7.38 5.18
N PRO A 120 -12.81 7.36 4.47
CA PRO A 120 -13.10 8.29 3.39
C PRO A 120 -13.20 9.74 3.88
N ASP A 121 -13.51 9.93 5.16
CA ASP A 121 -13.74 11.25 5.75
C ASP A 121 -12.48 11.82 6.43
N LEU A 122 -11.35 11.09 6.39
CA LEU A 122 -10.12 11.52 7.07
C LEU A 122 -9.67 12.93 6.68
N PHE A 123 -9.85 13.28 5.42
CA PHE A 123 -9.49 14.58 4.85
C PHE A 123 -10.71 15.31 4.28
N ALA A 124 -11.93 14.95 4.71
CA ALA A 124 -13.13 15.55 4.16
C ALA A 124 -13.17 17.06 4.41
N GLY A 125 -13.30 17.85 3.35
CA GLY A 125 -13.37 19.31 3.41
C GLY A 125 -12.02 20.00 3.64
N LEU A 126 -10.90 19.27 3.62
CA LEU A 126 -9.55 19.84 3.76
C LEU A 126 -8.84 19.94 2.40
N ASP A 127 -8.04 21.00 2.25
CA ASP A 127 -7.05 21.12 1.18
C ASP A 127 -5.79 20.33 1.57
N VAL A 128 -5.53 19.22 0.85
CA VAL A 128 -4.50 18.24 1.21
C VAL A 128 -3.35 18.24 0.23
N MET A 129 -2.14 18.34 0.76
CA MET A 129 -0.91 18.14 -0.02
C MET A 129 -0.54 16.66 -0.07
N ILE A 130 0.08 16.25 -1.18
CA ILE A 130 0.70 14.92 -1.30
C ILE A 130 2.12 15.11 -1.76
N ALA A 131 3.07 14.54 -1.03
CA ALA A 131 4.48 14.56 -1.39
C ALA A 131 5.12 13.19 -1.21
N MET A 132 6.16 12.91 -1.98
CA MET A 132 7.01 11.74 -1.79
C MET A 132 8.42 12.21 -1.40
N VAL A 133 8.97 11.57 -0.37
CA VAL A 133 10.31 11.89 0.14
C VAL A 133 11.18 10.63 0.18
N LYS A 134 12.49 10.82 0.12
CA LYS A 134 13.50 9.79 0.39
C LYS A 134 14.76 10.46 0.93
N ASN A 135 15.14 10.14 2.16
CA ASN A 135 16.28 10.72 2.86
C ASN A 135 16.32 12.26 2.75
N THR A 136 15.14 12.90 2.72
CA THR A 136 15.01 14.36 2.69
C THR A 136 15.19 14.90 4.10
N PRO A 137 16.07 15.91 4.32
CA PRO A 137 16.23 16.52 5.63
C PRO A 137 14.88 16.97 6.22
N SER A 138 14.62 16.61 7.47
CA SER A 138 13.33 16.92 8.15
C SER A 138 12.98 18.41 8.12
N GLN A 139 14.00 19.28 8.26
CA GLN A 139 13.81 20.74 8.17
C GLN A 139 13.21 21.16 6.81
N TRP A 140 13.68 20.59 5.70
CA TRP A 140 13.15 20.94 4.38
C TRP A 140 11.70 20.52 4.21
N VAL A 141 11.31 19.40 4.79
CA VAL A 141 9.91 18.94 4.76
C VAL A 141 9.04 19.90 5.57
N VAL A 142 9.48 20.30 6.76
CA VAL A 142 8.76 21.26 7.63
C VAL A 142 8.63 22.63 6.94
N ASP A 143 9.73 23.15 6.37
CA ASP A 143 9.71 24.44 5.67
C ASP A 143 8.76 24.42 4.47
N TRP A 144 8.79 23.33 3.70
CA TRP A 144 7.90 23.13 2.55
C TRP A 144 6.43 23.09 2.98
N VAL A 145 6.11 22.36 4.05
CA VAL A 145 4.75 22.29 4.61
C VAL A 145 4.27 23.64 5.09
N ASN A 146 5.09 24.35 5.88
CA ASN A 146 4.74 25.66 6.41
C ASN A 146 4.54 26.69 5.29
N TYR A 147 5.37 26.65 4.25
CA TYR A 147 5.17 27.50 3.07
C TYR A 147 3.81 27.26 2.42
N HIS A 148 3.47 26.00 2.15
CA HIS A 148 2.21 25.67 1.49
C HIS A 148 0.98 25.92 2.38
N ALA A 149 1.08 25.72 3.68
CA ALA A 149 0.04 26.07 4.62
C ALA A 149 -0.22 27.60 4.60
N ALA A 150 0.84 28.40 4.64
CA ALA A 150 0.73 29.85 4.67
C ALA A 150 0.32 30.46 3.31
N ALA A 151 0.92 29.98 2.21
CA ALA A 151 0.72 30.58 0.88
C ALA A 151 -0.52 30.03 0.14
N HIS A 152 -0.92 28.80 0.41
CA HIS A 152 -1.98 28.10 -0.33
C HIS A 152 -3.12 27.59 0.57
N GLY A 153 -3.07 27.82 1.88
CA GLY A 153 -4.10 27.39 2.81
C GLY A 153 -4.18 25.85 2.98
N ALA A 154 -3.09 25.14 2.69
CA ALA A 154 -3.07 23.68 2.85
C ALA A 154 -3.28 23.28 4.32
N GLN A 155 -4.17 22.30 4.56
CA GLN A 155 -4.65 21.92 5.89
C GLN A 155 -4.26 20.50 6.27
N GLY A 156 -3.94 19.65 5.29
CA GLY A 156 -3.54 18.26 5.50
C GLY A 156 -2.35 17.86 4.64
N LEU A 157 -1.68 16.80 5.04
CA LEU A 157 -0.52 16.24 4.34
C LEU A 157 -0.61 14.72 4.27
N ILE A 158 -0.40 14.18 3.08
CA ILE A 158 -0.06 12.77 2.86
C ILE A 158 1.41 12.72 2.45
N LEU A 159 2.27 12.23 3.34
CA LEU A 159 3.69 12.08 3.07
C LEU A 159 4.00 10.61 2.77
N LEU A 160 4.47 10.35 1.54
CA LEU A 160 4.86 9.01 1.09
C LEU A 160 6.37 8.87 1.26
N ASP A 161 6.80 8.08 2.24
CA ASP A 161 8.22 7.76 2.40
C ASP A 161 8.62 6.64 1.42
N ASN A 162 9.67 6.89 0.64
CA ASN A 162 10.19 5.95 -0.35
C ASN A 162 11.46 5.21 0.15
N GLY A 163 11.42 4.76 1.40
CA GLY A 163 12.51 4.00 2.02
C GLY A 163 13.64 4.88 2.53
N SER A 164 13.33 5.87 3.33
CA SER A 164 14.28 6.64 4.12
C SER A 164 14.77 5.85 5.34
N ASP A 165 15.84 6.34 5.96
CA ASP A 165 16.31 5.79 7.24
C ASP A 165 15.24 5.95 8.33
N ALA A 166 15.00 4.90 9.11
CA ALA A 166 13.92 4.87 10.09
C ALA A 166 13.98 6.01 11.13
N GLY A 167 15.19 6.41 11.55
CA GLY A 167 15.39 7.54 12.45
C GLY A 167 14.94 8.87 11.82
N LEU A 168 15.22 9.08 10.54
CA LEU A 168 14.81 10.28 9.82
C LEU A 168 13.28 10.34 9.63
N VAL A 169 12.62 9.20 9.39
CA VAL A 169 11.16 9.13 9.30
C VAL A 169 10.52 9.55 10.62
N GLN A 170 11.01 9.02 11.75
CA GLN A 170 10.52 9.36 13.08
C GLN A 170 10.76 10.83 13.43
N GLU A 171 11.95 11.35 13.16
CA GLU A 171 12.28 12.77 13.36
C GLU A 171 11.35 13.67 12.53
N THR A 172 11.18 13.36 11.24
CA THR A 172 10.31 14.15 10.36
C THR A 172 8.87 14.15 10.85
N ALA A 173 8.35 12.99 11.27
CA ALA A 173 7.00 12.88 11.80
C ALA A 173 6.80 13.70 13.09
N ALA A 174 7.74 13.63 14.04
CA ALA A 174 7.70 14.41 15.28
C ALA A 174 7.71 15.91 14.99
N ARG A 175 8.64 16.37 14.16
CA ARG A 175 8.78 17.77 13.81
C ARG A 175 7.58 18.34 13.06
N LEU A 176 6.97 17.55 12.16
CA LEU A 176 5.73 17.96 11.50
C LEU A 176 4.59 18.19 12.51
N CYS A 177 4.50 17.36 13.55
CA CYS A 177 3.49 17.55 14.60
C CYS A 177 3.77 18.79 15.47
N GLU A 178 5.02 19.12 15.71
CA GLU A 178 5.43 20.20 16.62
C GLU A 178 5.53 21.56 15.93
N GLU A 179 5.99 21.59 14.68
CA GLU A 179 6.44 22.80 14.01
C GLU A 179 5.52 23.24 12.85
N THR A 180 4.40 22.53 12.59
CA THR A 180 3.47 22.90 11.53
C THR A 180 2.07 23.22 12.05
N SER A 181 1.33 24.05 11.28
CA SER A 181 -0.04 24.49 11.61
C SER A 181 -1.11 23.68 10.86
N LEU A 182 -0.82 22.48 10.39
CA LEU A 182 -1.81 21.61 9.74
C LEU A 182 -2.95 21.23 10.70
N ALA A 183 -4.13 20.92 10.17
CA ALA A 183 -5.32 20.57 10.94
C ALA A 183 -5.19 19.24 11.72
#